data_a4f89b38f6c631cbd0d7abc152588cc9
#
_entry.id   a4f89b38f6c631cbd0d7abc152588cc9
#
_cell.length_a   1.000
_cell.length_b   1.000
_cell.length_c   1.000
_cell.angle_alpha   90.00
_cell.angle_beta   90.00
_cell.angle_gamma   90.00
#
_symmetry.space_group_name_H-M   'P 1'
#
loop_
_entity.id
_entity.type
_entity.pdbx_description
1 polymer ?
#
loop_
_entity_poly.entity_id
_entity_poly.type
_entity_poly.pdbx_seq_one_letter_code
_entity_poly.pdbx_strand_id
1 'polypeptide(L)'
;MSAPWAAVVVNYEAGDALTACVTSLLADDSAGGPPEVVVVDNGSTDGSVARLRADHPDVAVITPGTNAGYAAAANRGIAATTAAVVAVCNPDLVVRPGTGAVMLDAFADPGVGAAGPRVLEPDGTTYPSARRDPGLAVAVGHAVLGRVRPANRWSRAYQGRDADPGVARDVDWVSGAAVWCRRRALAAVGGWDEGYFMYLEDVDLAWRLRRAGWRIRYEPGGVVVHEQGRSTRRHPVRMVVAHHRASLRFCARRWHGVRRLLLVPAAVFLGIRAGAAALGAALGARRRRRGGPPGSR
;
A
#
# COMPACT_ATOMS: atom_id res chain seq x y z
N MET A 1 -28.65 -2.69 11.19
CA MET A 1 -28.04 -3.70 10.31
C MET A 1 -26.53 -3.46 10.32
N SER A 2 -25.71 -4.49 10.32
CA SER A 2 -24.24 -4.33 10.24
C SER A 2 -23.87 -3.77 8.85
N ALA A 3 -22.82 -2.93 8.79
CA ALA A 3 -22.32 -2.42 7.52
C ALA A 3 -21.91 -3.57 6.58
N PRO A 4 -22.11 -3.44 5.26
CA PRO A 4 -21.82 -4.52 4.30
C PRO A 4 -20.33 -4.89 4.25
N TRP A 5 -19.44 -3.92 4.53
CA TRP A 5 -18.00 -4.06 4.62
C TRP A 5 -17.41 -2.99 5.54
N ALA A 6 -16.14 -3.11 5.88
CA ALA A 6 -15.43 -2.12 6.67
C ALA A 6 -14.24 -1.53 5.88
N ALA A 7 -13.93 -0.27 6.15
CA ALA A 7 -12.75 0.41 5.62
C ALA A 7 -11.86 0.89 6.77
N VAL A 8 -10.62 0.44 6.77
CA VAL A 8 -9.56 0.90 7.67
C VAL A 8 -8.66 1.87 6.92
N VAL A 9 -8.65 3.12 7.32
CA VAL A 9 -7.79 4.16 6.75
C VAL A 9 -6.58 4.36 7.65
N VAL A 10 -5.38 4.07 7.14
CA VAL A 10 -4.13 4.24 7.89
C VAL A 10 -3.60 5.64 7.66
N ASN A 11 -3.77 6.52 8.66
CA ASN A 11 -3.35 7.93 8.57
C ASN A 11 -1.95 8.18 9.13
N TYR A 12 -1.16 8.97 8.41
CA TYR A 12 0.04 9.63 8.90
C TYR A 12 0.34 10.88 8.07
N GLU A 13 0.16 12.08 8.68
CA GLU A 13 0.50 13.38 8.07
C GLU A 13 -0.15 13.61 6.69
N ALA A 14 -1.45 13.24 6.53
CA ALA A 14 -2.15 13.31 5.24
C ALA A 14 -2.82 14.68 4.95
N GLY A 15 -2.91 15.55 5.95
CA GLY A 15 -3.56 16.85 5.77
C GLY A 15 -5.04 16.72 5.42
N ASP A 16 -5.50 17.50 4.45
CA ASP A 16 -6.90 17.50 4.01
C ASP A 16 -7.30 16.24 3.23
N ALA A 17 -6.32 15.48 2.73
CA ALA A 17 -6.60 14.26 1.98
C ALA A 17 -7.31 13.20 2.85
N LEU A 18 -7.04 13.15 4.16
CA LEU A 18 -7.72 12.25 5.07
C LEU A 18 -9.24 12.44 5.04
N THR A 19 -9.70 13.70 5.18
CA THR A 19 -11.14 14.01 5.15
C THR A 19 -11.74 13.68 3.78
N ALA A 20 -11.07 14.02 2.69
CA ALA A 20 -11.53 13.69 1.34
C ALA A 20 -11.66 12.17 1.13
N CYS A 21 -10.69 11.39 1.62
CA CYS A 21 -10.72 9.93 1.57
C CYS A 21 -11.94 9.37 2.32
N VAL A 22 -12.14 9.78 3.58
CA VAL A 22 -13.25 9.32 4.41
C VAL A 22 -14.59 9.73 3.82
N THR A 23 -14.71 10.96 3.34
CA THR A 23 -15.94 11.45 2.67
C THR A 23 -16.26 10.57 1.45
N SER A 24 -15.26 10.25 0.62
CA SER A 24 -15.48 9.42 -0.57
C SER A 24 -15.87 7.97 -0.23
N LEU A 25 -15.35 7.41 0.85
CA LEU A 25 -15.73 6.08 1.36
C LEU A 25 -17.18 6.08 1.86
N LEU A 26 -17.56 7.07 2.65
CA LEU A 26 -18.92 7.18 3.21
C LEU A 26 -19.98 7.49 2.14
N ALA A 27 -19.57 8.13 1.03
CA ALA A 27 -20.45 8.40 -0.11
C ALA A 27 -20.67 7.19 -1.02
N ASP A 28 -19.89 6.09 -0.88
CA ASP A 28 -20.07 4.88 -1.67
C ASP A 28 -21.03 3.90 -0.97
N ASP A 29 -22.31 4.06 -1.21
CA ASP A 29 -23.40 3.22 -0.70
C ASP A 29 -23.77 2.06 -1.65
N SER A 30 -23.03 1.90 -2.72
CA SER A 30 -23.32 0.96 -3.83
C SER A 30 -23.42 -0.52 -3.40
N ALA A 31 -22.83 -0.87 -2.28
CA ALA A 31 -22.84 -2.22 -1.73
C ALA A 31 -24.02 -2.52 -0.77
N GLY A 32 -25.09 -1.75 -0.84
CA GLY A 32 -26.24 -1.84 0.07
C GLY A 32 -26.12 -0.99 1.33
N GLY A 33 -25.25 0.00 1.29
CA GLY A 33 -24.97 1.01 2.31
C GLY A 33 -23.48 1.34 2.42
N PRO A 34 -23.14 2.45 3.09
CA PRO A 34 -21.77 2.87 3.30
C PRO A 34 -21.00 1.86 4.16
N PRO A 35 -19.65 1.80 4.03
CA PRO A 35 -18.82 0.99 4.91
C PRO A 35 -18.80 1.51 6.35
N GLU A 36 -18.50 0.61 7.28
CA GLU A 36 -17.97 1.00 8.60
C GLU A 36 -16.55 1.56 8.42
N VAL A 37 -16.33 2.85 8.69
CA VAL A 37 -15.02 3.48 8.54
C VAL A 37 -14.32 3.61 9.87
N VAL A 38 -13.09 3.10 9.95
CA VAL A 38 -12.18 3.26 11.10
C VAL A 38 -10.87 3.89 10.61
N VAL A 39 -10.50 5.01 11.20
CA VAL A 39 -9.20 5.66 10.94
C VAL A 39 -8.21 5.28 12.03
N VAL A 40 -7.02 4.83 11.65
CA VAL A 40 -5.91 4.59 12.59
C VAL A 40 -4.83 5.63 12.31
N ASP A 41 -4.65 6.55 13.27
CA ASP A 41 -3.69 7.64 13.15
C ASP A 41 -2.36 7.29 13.78
N ASN A 42 -1.32 7.18 12.98
CA ASN A 42 0.04 6.85 13.41
C ASN A 42 0.82 8.05 14.03
N GLY A 43 0.11 8.92 14.75
CA GLY A 43 0.74 10.04 15.46
C GLY A 43 0.96 11.26 14.56
N SER A 44 -0.02 11.65 13.78
CA SER A 44 0.00 12.86 12.96
C SER A 44 -0.02 14.13 13.82
N THR A 45 0.69 15.15 13.36
CA THR A 45 0.76 16.48 14.00
C THR A 45 0.26 17.61 13.10
N ASP A 46 -0.20 17.28 11.90
CA ASP A 46 -0.59 18.20 10.84
C ASP A 46 -2.05 18.70 10.92
N GLY A 47 -2.77 18.33 11.97
CA GLY A 47 -4.17 18.70 12.18
C GLY A 47 -5.16 17.87 11.36
N SER A 48 -4.73 16.85 10.59
CA SER A 48 -5.62 16.00 9.77
C SER A 48 -6.73 15.36 10.60
N VAL A 49 -6.41 14.81 11.78
CA VAL A 49 -7.38 14.18 12.69
C VAL A 49 -8.37 15.20 13.25
N ALA A 50 -7.93 16.41 13.58
CA ALA A 50 -8.81 17.44 14.11
C ALA A 50 -9.86 17.89 13.06
N ARG A 51 -9.43 18.07 11.81
CA ARG A 51 -10.34 18.36 10.69
C ARG A 51 -11.32 17.22 10.46
N LEU A 52 -10.83 15.98 10.39
CA LEU A 52 -11.71 14.82 10.22
C LEU A 52 -12.82 14.77 11.28
N ARG A 53 -12.47 14.97 12.55
CA ARG A 53 -13.46 14.95 13.66
C ARG A 53 -14.47 16.09 13.57
N ALA A 54 -14.09 17.23 12.99
CA ALA A 54 -15.02 18.33 12.78
C ALA A 54 -16.04 18.01 11.67
N ASP A 55 -15.58 17.38 10.58
CA ASP A 55 -16.42 17.09 9.41
C ASP A 55 -17.18 15.76 9.55
N HIS A 56 -16.60 14.77 10.25
CA HIS A 56 -17.15 13.42 10.44
C HIS A 56 -17.02 12.98 11.91
N PRO A 57 -17.79 13.55 12.84
CA PRO A 57 -17.66 13.27 14.28
C PRO A 57 -17.97 11.82 14.66
N ASP A 58 -18.76 11.11 13.85
CA ASP A 58 -19.18 9.72 14.10
C ASP A 58 -18.14 8.69 13.62
N VAL A 59 -17.09 9.11 12.89
CA VAL A 59 -16.06 8.21 12.41
C VAL A 59 -15.09 7.85 13.55
N ALA A 60 -14.93 6.54 13.78
CA ALA A 60 -14.03 6.05 14.81
C ALA A 60 -12.56 6.35 14.45
N VAL A 61 -11.84 7.01 15.38
CA VAL A 61 -10.40 7.32 15.22
C VAL A 61 -9.61 6.69 16.36
N ILE A 62 -8.71 5.78 16.02
CA ILE A 62 -7.77 5.13 16.92
C ILE A 62 -6.42 5.85 16.84
N THR A 63 -5.92 6.34 17.99
CA THR A 63 -4.64 7.06 18.07
C THR A 63 -3.66 6.31 18.98
N PRO A 64 -2.80 5.43 18.45
CA PRO A 64 -1.87 4.63 19.26
C PRO A 64 -0.76 5.44 19.95
N GLY A 65 -0.62 6.72 19.65
CA GLY A 65 0.38 7.63 20.23
C GLY A 65 1.77 7.56 19.59
N THR A 66 2.07 6.52 18.81
CA THR A 66 3.36 6.36 18.12
C THR A 66 3.17 5.77 16.73
N ASN A 67 4.06 6.11 15.80
CA ASN A 67 4.08 5.52 14.48
C ASN A 67 4.72 4.12 14.52
N ALA A 68 3.88 3.10 14.59
CA ALA A 68 4.29 1.69 14.59
C ALA A 68 4.43 1.10 13.17
N GLY A 69 4.19 1.88 12.12
CA GLY A 69 4.19 1.46 10.72
C GLY A 69 2.80 1.08 10.20
N TYR A 70 2.76 0.84 8.87
CA TYR A 70 1.50 0.59 8.16
C TYR A 70 0.82 -0.71 8.60
N ALA A 71 1.57 -1.81 8.66
CA ALA A 71 1.03 -3.13 9.00
C ALA A 71 0.39 -3.17 10.40
N ALA A 72 1.04 -2.57 11.39
CA ALA A 72 0.53 -2.52 12.76
C ALA A 72 -0.75 -1.67 12.86
N ALA A 73 -0.80 -0.53 12.15
CA ALA A 73 -2.00 0.30 12.08
C ALA A 73 -3.16 -0.43 11.38
N ALA A 74 -2.88 -1.11 10.26
CA ALA A 74 -3.86 -1.92 9.55
C ALA A 74 -4.47 -3.00 10.47
N ASN A 75 -3.65 -3.77 11.18
CA ASN A 75 -4.13 -4.81 12.11
C ASN A 75 -5.01 -4.22 13.23
N ARG A 76 -4.63 -3.07 13.80
CA ARG A 76 -5.43 -2.39 14.84
C ARG A 76 -6.80 -1.97 14.32
N GLY A 77 -6.84 -1.39 13.13
CA GLY A 77 -8.11 -1.01 12.50
C GLY A 77 -8.98 -2.22 12.17
N ILE A 78 -8.38 -3.29 11.62
CA ILE A 78 -9.07 -4.55 11.34
C ILE A 78 -9.68 -5.15 12.61
N ALA A 79 -8.95 -5.12 13.73
CA ALA A 79 -9.42 -5.63 15.02
C ALA A 79 -10.60 -4.81 15.60
N ALA A 80 -10.73 -3.54 15.22
CA ALA A 80 -11.81 -2.66 15.64
C ALA A 80 -13.09 -2.81 14.81
N THR A 81 -13.08 -3.61 13.74
CA THR A 81 -14.22 -3.85 12.85
C THR A 81 -14.67 -5.31 12.89
N THR A 82 -15.91 -5.59 12.45
CA THR A 82 -16.47 -6.96 12.47
C THR A 82 -16.91 -7.48 11.11
N ALA A 83 -16.96 -6.63 10.09
CA ALA A 83 -17.41 -7.01 8.75
C ALA A 83 -16.61 -8.18 8.16
N ALA A 84 -17.27 -9.00 7.33
CA ALA A 84 -16.67 -10.19 6.70
C ALA A 84 -15.59 -9.82 5.66
N VAL A 85 -15.70 -8.66 5.05
CA VAL A 85 -14.73 -8.06 4.13
C VAL A 85 -14.26 -6.73 4.70
N VAL A 86 -12.97 -6.51 4.73
CA VAL A 86 -12.35 -5.27 5.21
C VAL A 86 -11.37 -4.72 4.18
N ALA A 87 -11.56 -3.47 3.80
CA ALA A 87 -10.61 -2.73 3.01
C ALA A 87 -9.55 -2.09 3.92
N VAL A 88 -8.30 -2.09 3.49
CA VAL A 88 -7.22 -1.29 4.10
C VAL A 88 -6.78 -0.28 3.06
N CYS A 89 -6.80 1.00 3.43
CA CYS A 89 -6.65 2.13 2.51
C CYS A 89 -5.60 3.12 3.01
N ASN A 90 -4.89 3.72 2.06
CA ASN A 90 -4.11 4.92 2.32
C ASN A 90 -5.05 6.13 2.57
N PRO A 91 -4.60 7.16 3.29
CA PRO A 91 -5.42 8.31 3.63
C PRO A 91 -5.52 9.36 2.50
N ASP A 92 -4.80 9.16 1.39
CA ASP A 92 -4.74 10.03 0.22
C ASP A 92 -5.40 9.40 -1.02
N LEU A 93 -6.45 8.59 -0.78
CA LEU A 93 -7.30 8.01 -1.81
C LEU A 93 -8.61 8.76 -1.95
N VAL A 94 -9.16 8.74 -3.17
CA VAL A 94 -10.56 9.08 -3.43
C VAL A 94 -11.21 7.87 -4.09
N VAL A 95 -12.20 7.29 -3.43
CA VAL A 95 -12.97 6.15 -3.93
C VAL A 95 -14.03 6.65 -4.90
N ARG A 96 -14.12 6.04 -6.09
CA ARG A 96 -15.15 6.39 -7.07
C ARG A 96 -16.45 5.65 -6.72
N PRO A 97 -17.62 6.28 -6.97
CA PRO A 97 -18.92 5.65 -6.75
C PRO A 97 -19.03 4.28 -7.47
N GLY A 98 -19.65 3.30 -6.83
CA GLY A 98 -19.80 1.94 -7.33
C GLY A 98 -18.61 1.00 -7.02
N THR A 99 -17.52 1.52 -6.49
CA THR A 99 -16.34 0.70 -6.17
C THR A 99 -16.66 -0.36 -5.12
N GLY A 100 -17.39 -0.01 -4.06
CA GLY A 100 -17.76 -0.95 -2.99
C GLY A 100 -18.48 -2.19 -3.51
N ALA A 101 -19.50 -2.00 -4.35
CA ALA A 101 -20.25 -3.12 -4.94
C ALA A 101 -19.35 -4.04 -5.77
N VAL A 102 -18.55 -3.48 -6.68
CA VAL A 102 -17.63 -4.26 -7.54
C VAL A 102 -16.61 -5.02 -6.69
N MET A 103 -16.07 -4.38 -5.66
CA MET A 103 -15.08 -5.03 -4.80
C MET A 103 -15.71 -6.14 -3.96
N LEU A 104 -16.95 -5.99 -3.47
CA LEU A 104 -17.65 -7.05 -2.75
C LEU A 104 -18.02 -8.23 -3.63
N ASP A 105 -18.43 -7.98 -4.89
CA ASP A 105 -18.75 -9.02 -5.86
C ASP A 105 -17.56 -9.97 -6.10
N ALA A 106 -16.34 -9.48 -6.08
CA ALA A 106 -15.13 -10.32 -6.15
C ALA A 106 -15.09 -11.40 -5.05
N PHE A 107 -15.72 -11.15 -3.90
CA PHE A 107 -15.78 -12.09 -2.79
C PHE A 107 -16.99 -13.04 -2.82
N ALA A 108 -17.84 -12.97 -3.84
CA ALA A 108 -18.81 -14.03 -4.12
C ALA A 108 -18.10 -15.36 -4.39
N ASP A 109 -16.92 -15.33 -4.99
CA ASP A 109 -16.04 -16.48 -5.10
C ASP A 109 -15.36 -16.76 -3.74
N PRO A 110 -15.64 -17.93 -3.12
CA PRO A 110 -15.11 -18.26 -1.80
C PRO A 110 -13.59 -18.46 -1.75
N GLY A 111 -12.93 -18.65 -2.90
CA GLY A 111 -11.48 -18.81 -3.02
C GLY A 111 -10.71 -17.48 -3.05
N VAL A 112 -11.41 -16.35 -3.23
CA VAL A 112 -10.76 -15.02 -3.20
C VAL A 112 -10.50 -14.58 -1.77
N GLY A 113 -9.23 -14.39 -1.45
CA GLY A 113 -8.76 -13.94 -0.12
C GLY A 113 -8.51 -12.45 -0.05
N ALA A 114 -8.08 -11.84 -1.16
CA ALA A 114 -7.91 -10.39 -1.28
C ALA A 114 -8.22 -9.93 -2.70
N ALA A 115 -8.63 -8.67 -2.83
CA ALA A 115 -8.88 -8.03 -4.12
C ALA A 115 -8.40 -6.57 -4.10
N GLY A 116 -7.96 -6.07 -5.27
CA GLY A 116 -7.56 -4.68 -5.44
C GLY A 116 -8.25 -4.03 -6.64
N PRO A 117 -8.63 -2.74 -6.53
CA PRO A 117 -9.25 -1.97 -7.60
C PRO A 117 -8.21 -1.47 -8.60
N ARG A 118 -8.69 -0.86 -9.67
CA ARG A 118 -7.86 -0.01 -10.53
C ARG A 118 -7.51 1.26 -9.77
N VAL A 119 -6.21 1.51 -9.65
CA VAL A 119 -5.69 2.73 -9.04
C VAL A 119 -5.34 3.71 -10.15
N LEU A 120 -5.89 4.91 -10.10
CA LEU A 120 -5.57 6.01 -11.00
C LEU A 120 -4.67 7.02 -10.31
N GLU A 121 -3.74 7.58 -11.07
CA GLU A 121 -3.05 8.82 -10.70
C GLU A 121 -4.01 10.02 -10.85
N PRO A 122 -3.72 11.19 -10.26
CA PRO A 122 -4.56 12.37 -10.40
C PRO A 122 -4.77 12.84 -11.86
N ASP A 123 -3.84 12.53 -12.76
CA ASP A 123 -3.94 12.81 -14.19
C ASP A 123 -4.81 11.81 -14.98
N GLY A 124 -5.40 10.83 -14.29
CA GLY A 124 -6.23 9.78 -14.86
C GLY A 124 -5.47 8.60 -15.44
N THR A 125 -4.15 8.61 -15.43
CA THR A 125 -3.35 7.45 -15.86
C THR A 125 -3.45 6.30 -14.87
N THR A 126 -3.43 5.06 -15.36
CA THR A 126 -3.50 3.89 -14.48
C THR A 126 -2.15 3.59 -13.84
N TYR A 127 -2.11 3.61 -12.50
CA TYR A 127 -0.97 3.10 -11.75
C TYR A 127 -0.98 1.57 -11.78
N PRO A 128 0.15 0.92 -12.07
CA PRO A 128 0.23 -0.54 -12.13
C PRO A 128 0.17 -1.14 -10.71
N SER A 129 -1.03 -1.17 -10.12
CA SER A 129 -1.31 -1.65 -8.76
C SER A 129 -1.42 -3.17 -8.65
N ALA A 130 -1.63 -3.87 -9.77
CA ALA A 130 -1.82 -5.32 -9.84
C ALA A 130 -0.65 -5.97 -10.56
N ARG A 131 0.13 -6.81 -9.88
CA ARG A 131 1.40 -7.31 -10.40
C ARG A 131 1.57 -8.81 -10.17
N ARG A 132 2.44 -9.40 -11.00
CA ARG A 132 2.98 -10.74 -10.75
C ARG A 132 4.20 -10.67 -9.85
N ASP A 133 4.46 -11.75 -9.14
CA ASP A 133 5.70 -11.92 -8.40
C ASP A 133 6.88 -11.94 -9.39
N PRO A 134 7.78 -10.98 -9.27
CA PRO A 134 8.86 -10.87 -10.23
C PRO A 134 9.90 -11.93 -10.00
N GLY A 135 9.88 -13.10 -9.98
CA GLY A 135 10.95 -14.06 -9.74
C GLY A 135 12.37 -13.44 -9.59
N LEU A 136 13.31 -14.15 -9.04
CA LEU A 136 14.62 -13.61 -8.70
C LEU A 136 15.34 -12.97 -9.91
N ALA A 137 15.24 -13.59 -11.09
CA ALA A 137 15.90 -13.08 -12.31
C ALA A 137 15.35 -11.70 -12.73
N VAL A 138 14.02 -11.51 -12.67
CA VAL A 138 13.38 -10.23 -13.00
C VAL A 138 13.73 -9.16 -11.97
N ALA A 139 13.72 -9.52 -10.68
CA ALA A 139 14.08 -8.59 -9.60
C ALA A 139 15.56 -8.14 -9.72
N VAL A 140 16.49 -9.06 -9.98
CA VAL A 140 17.90 -8.74 -10.19
C VAL A 140 18.09 -7.91 -11.47
N GLY A 141 17.49 -8.32 -12.59
CA GLY A 141 17.57 -7.57 -13.85
C GLY A 141 17.06 -6.13 -13.71
N HIS A 142 15.93 -5.94 -13.02
CA HIS A 142 15.42 -4.59 -12.70
C HIS A 142 16.38 -3.82 -11.78
N ALA A 143 16.88 -4.45 -10.73
CA ALA A 143 17.77 -3.81 -9.78
C ALA A 143 19.09 -3.32 -10.39
N VAL A 144 19.63 -4.06 -11.35
CA VAL A 144 20.90 -3.73 -12.05
C VAL A 144 20.66 -2.75 -13.19
N LEU A 145 19.68 -3.02 -14.05
CA LEU A 145 19.50 -2.29 -15.30
C LEU A 145 18.44 -1.18 -15.24
N GLY A 146 17.59 -1.16 -14.22
CA GLY A 146 16.48 -0.23 -14.14
C GLY A 146 16.88 1.25 -14.09
N ARG A 147 18.08 1.57 -13.60
CA ARG A 147 18.59 2.95 -13.58
C ARG A 147 19.19 3.39 -14.92
N VAL A 148 19.83 2.46 -15.65
CA VAL A 148 20.53 2.75 -16.91
C VAL A 148 19.57 2.68 -18.09
N ARG A 149 18.62 1.72 -18.06
CA ARG A 149 17.59 1.51 -19.09
C ARG A 149 16.22 1.29 -18.41
N PRO A 150 15.52 2.35 -18.00
CA PRO A 150 14.24 2.22 -17.23
C PRO A 150 13.16 1.40 -17.96
N ALA A 151 13.15 1.47 -19.31
CA ALA A 151 12.19 0.77 -20.17
C ALA A 151 12.64 -0.65 -20.60
N ASN A 152 13.66 -1.26 -19.93
CA ASN A 152 14.08 -2.62 -20.27
C ASN A 152 12.99 -3.66 -19.90
N ARG A 153 13.07 -4.86 -20.51
CA ARG A 153 12.09 -5.94 -20.32
C ARG A 153 11.88 -6.35 -18.86
N TRP A 154 12.95 -6.39 -18.06
CA TRP A 154 12.87 -6.76 -16.65
C TRP A 154 12.17 -5.67 -15.82
N SER A 155 12.41 -4.38 -16.14
CA SER A 155 11.72 -3.27 -15.46
C SER A 155 10.25 -3.23 -15.81
N ARG A 156 9.86 -3.48 -17.06
CA ARG A 156 8.45 -3.56 -17.46
C ARG A 156 7.74 -4.72 -16.73
N ALA A 157 8.33 -5.92 -16.76
CA ALA A 157 7.79 -7.08 -16.06
C ALA A 157 7.71 -6.86 -14.55
N TYR A 158 8.76 -6.28 -13.94
CA TYR A 158 8.79 -5.94 -12.52
C TYR A 158 7.69 -4.94 -12.15
N GLN A 159 7.43 -3.97 -13.02
CA GLN A 159 6.43 -2.92 -12.80
C GLN A 159 5.00 -3.36 -13.19
N GLY A 160 4.81 -4.56 -13.75
CA GLY A 160 3.49 -5.04 -14.16
C GLY A 160 2.86 -4.28 -15.33
N ARG A 161 3.68 -3.61 -16.15
CA ARG A 161 3.21 -2.80 -17.29
C ARG A 161 2.89 -3.60 -18.55
N ASP A 162 3.04 -4.92 -18.50
CA ASP A 162 2.81 -5.81 -19.64
C ASP A 162 1.37 -6.35 -19.70
N ALA A 163 0.51 -6.02 -18.71
CA ALA A 163 -0.85 -6.50 -18.63
C ALA A 163 -1.85 -5.36 -18.88
N ASP A 164 -2.96 -5.67 -19.57
CA ASP A 164 -4.04 -4.72 -19.78
C ASP A 164 -4.66 -4.30 -18.43
N PRO A 165 -4.65 -3.01 -18.08
CA PRO A 165 -5.22 -2.53 -16.83
C PRO A 165 -6.76 -2.54 -16.81
N GLY A 166 -7.44 -2.77 -17.95
CA GLY A 166 -8.90 -2.84 -18.05
C GLY A 166 -9.47 -4.25 -17.85
N VAL A 167 -8.61 -5.28 -17.69
CA VAL A 167 -9.07 -6.68 -17.62
C VAL A 167 -8.95 -7.23 -16.20
N ALA A 168 -10.08 -7.72 -15.67
CA ALA A 168 -10.16 -8.41 -14.39
C ALA A 168 -9.39 -9.75 -14.45
N ARG A 169 -8.55 -10.05 -13.42
CA ARG A 169 -7.70 -11.24 -13.43
C ARG A 169 -7.15 -11.60 -12.06
N ASP A 170 -6.76 -12.84 -11.90
CA ASP A 170 -5.95 -13.24 -10.74
C ASP A 170 -4.51 -12.76 -10.92
N VAL A 171 -3.94 -12.24 -9.83
CA VAL A 171 -2.59 -11.66 -9.78
C VAL A 171 -1.83 -12.20 -8.59
N ASP A 172 -0.53 -11.94 -8.54
CA ASP A 172 0.26 -12.39 -7.39
C ASP A 172 0.17 -11.45 -6.19
N TRP A 173 -0.05 -10.17 -6.44
CA TRP A 173 -0.29 -9.17 -5.39
C TRP A 173 -0.92 -7.89 -5.97
N VAL A 174 -1.60 -7.16 -5.12
CA VAL A 174 -2.14 -5.82 -5.37
C VAL A 174 -1.54 -4.82 -4.39
N SER A 175 -1.47 -3.56 -4.79
CA SER A 175 -0.90 -2.49 -3.96
C SER A 175 -1.67 -2.30 -2.67
N GLY A 176 -0.95 -2.20 -1.56
CA GLY A 176 -1.49 -1.85 -0.24
C GLY A 176 -2.10 -0.46 -0.15
N ALA A 177 -2.03 0.35 -1.21
CA ALA A 177 -2.72 1.64 -1.24
C ALA A 177 -4.24 1.48 -1.06
N ALA A 178 -4.82 0.44 -1.69
CA ALA A 178 -6.22 0.07 -1.51
C ALA A 178 -6.38 -1.45 -1.74
N VAL A 179 -6.63 -2.21 -0.68
CA VAL A 179 -6.83 -3.65 -0.75
C VAL A 179 -7.99 -4.09 0.11
N TRP A 180 -8.94 -4.79 -0.49
CA TRP A 180 -10.03 -5.48 0.20
C TRP A 180 -9.59 -6.89 0.56
N CYS A 181 -9.89 -7.31 1.77
CA CYS A 181 -9.47 -8.60 2.28
C CYS A 181 -10.66 -9.33 2.92
N ARG A 182 -10.78 -10.61 2.65
CA ARG A 182 -11.68 -11.50 3.38
C ARG A 182 -11.14 -11.71 4.80
N ARG A 183 -11.90 -11.37 5.83
CA ARG A 183 -11.45 -11.46 7.24
C ARG A 183 -10.93 -12.86 7.60
N ARG A 184 -11.62 -13.93 7.18
CA ARG A 184 -11.17 -15.30 7.42
C ARG A 184 -9.83 -15.62 6.75
N ALA A 185 -9.53 -15.02 5.60
CA ALA A 185 -8.27 -15.20 4.91
C ALA A 185 -7.13 -14.47 5.66
N LEU A 186 -7.38 -13.26 6.16
CA LEU A 186 -6.44 -12.56 7.05
C LEU A 186 -6.16 -13.37 8.32
N ALA A 187 -7.20 -13.89 8.98
CA ALA A 187 -7.05 -14.71 10.18
C ALA A 187 -6.21 -15.96 9.92
N ALA A 188 -6.40 -16.64 8.78
CA ALA A 188 -5.66 -17.84 8.41
C ALA A 188 -4.15 -17.61 8.24
N VAL A 189 -3.71 -16.37 7.98
CA VAL A 189 -2.29 -16.01 7.80
C VAL A 189 -1.75 -15.11 8.93
N GLY A 190 -2.53 -14.84 9.97
CA GLY A 190 -2.14 -14.01 11.11
C GLY A 190 -2.10 -12.50 10.81
N GLY A 191 -2.92 -12.01 9.86
CA GLY A 191 -3.01 -10.60 9.50
C GLY A 191 -1.78 -10.07 8.75
N TRP A 192 -1.56 -8.77 8.81
CA TRP A 192 -0.38 -8.08 8.28
C TRP A 192 0.84 -8.34 9.17
N ASP A 193 2.02 -8.54 8.58
CA ASP A 193 3.25 -8.73 9.37
C ASP A 193 3.79 -7.38 9.86
N GLU A 194 3.64 -7.13 11.16
CA GLU A 194 4.07 -5.88 11.83
C GLU A 194 5.59 -5.68 11.85
N GLY A 195 6.36 -6.68 11.46
CA GLY A 195 7.80 -6.52 11.24
C GLY A 195 8.17 -5.68 10.03
N TYR A 196 7.20 -5.32 9.18
CA TYR A 196 7.35 -4.30 8.14
C TYR A 196 6.86 -2.96 8.66
N PHE A 197 7.76 -1.98 8.75
CA PHE A 197 7.37 -0.61 9.08
C PHE A 197 6.61 0.03 7.92
N MET A 198 7.12 -0.13 6.69
CA MET A 198 6.55 0.35 5.44
C MET A 198 7.24 -0.33 4.26
N TYR A 199 6.49 -0.55 3.18
CA TYR A 199 6.88 -1.26 1.96
C TYR A 199 6.96 -2.78 2.11
N LEU A 200 6.48 -3.48 1.10
CA LEU A 200 6.47 -4.94 0.97
C LEU A 200 5.58 -5.69 2.00
N GLU A 201 4.92 -4.99 2.90
CA GLU A 201 3.90 -5.59 3.78
C GLU A 201 2.73 -6.16 2.98
N ASP A 202 2.34 -5.48 1.89
CA ASP A 202 1.31 -5.89 0.94
C ASP A 202 1.75 -7.11 0.10
N VAL A 203 2.98 -7.10 -0.39
CA VAL A 203 3.58 -8.21 -1.13
C VAL A 203 3.73 -9.44 -0.24
N ASP A 204 4.15 -9.26 1.03
CA ASP A 204 4.26 -10.35 2.01
C ASP A 204 2.88 -10.94 2.36
N LEU A 205 1.89 -10.08 2.61
CA LEU A 205 0.52 -10.53 2.88
C LEU A 205 -0.01 -11.36 1.70
N ALA A 206 0.08 -10.86 0.48
CA ALA A 206 -0.37 -11.54 -0.72
C ALA A 206 0.37 -12.88 -0.92
N TRP A 207 1.67 -12.92 -0.67
CA TRP A 207 2.46 -14.16 -0.74
C TRP A 207 2.00 -15.20 0.31
N ARG A 208 1.72 -14.79 1.56
CA ARG A 208 1.22 -15.69 2.60
C ARG A 208 -0.19 -16.19 2.28
N LEU A 209 -1.08 -15.30 1.80
CA LEU A 209 -2.43 -15.66 1.36
C LEU A 209 -2.39 -16.73 0.26
N ARG A 210 -1.58 -16.53 -0.78
CA ARG A 210 -1.45 -17.52 -1.88
C ARG A 210 -0.89 -18.86 -1.40
N ARG A 211 0.07 -18.85 -0.47
CA ARG A 211 0.58 -20.08 0.14
C ARG A 211 -0.47 -20.82 0.97
N ALA A 212 -1.43 -20.11 1.52
CA ALA A 212 -2.57 -20.68 2.23
C ALA A 212 -3.73 -21.07 1.30
N GLY A 213 -3.53 -21.02 -0.03
CA GLY A 213 -4.51 -21.45 -1.03
C GLY A 213 -5.50 -20.35 -1.46
N TRP A 214 -5.36 -19.12 -0.99
CA TRP A 214 -6.20 -18.00 -1.40
C TRP A 214 -5.75 -17.38 -2.71
N ARG A 215 -6.70 -16.90 -3.52
CA ARG A 215 -6.43 -16.11 -4.73
C ARG A 215 -6.47 -14.62 -4.42
N ILE A 216 -5.66 -13.87 -5.17
CA ILE A 216 -5.63 -12.41 -5.16
C ILE A 216 -6.22 -11.93 -6.47
N ARG A 217 -7.29 -11.14 -6.41
CA ARG A 217 -8.05 -10.70 -7.56
C ARG A 217 -7.79 -9.22 -7.88
N TYR A 218 -7.61 -8.89 -9.12
CA TYR A 218 -7.64 -7.51 -9.64
C TYR A 218 -8.97 -7.24 -10.30
N GLU A 219 -9.72 -6.25 -9.81
CA GLU A 219 -11.03 -5.86 -10.29
C GLU A 219 -11.01 -4.41 -10.79
N PRO A 220 -10.77 -4.19 -12.11
CA PRO A 220 -10.64 -2.85 -12.67
C PRO A 220 -11.96 -2.06 -12.75
N GLY A 221 -13.09 -2.71 -12.56
CA GLY A 221 -14.39 -2.04 -12.43
C GLY A 221 -14.50 -1.22 -11.15
N GLY A 222 -13.82 -1.62 -10.06
CA GLY A 222 -13.61 -0.78 -8.89
C GLY A 222 -12.48 0.21 -9.16
N VAL A 223 -12.67 1.49 -8.81
CA VAL A 223 -11.73 2.56 -9.15
C VAL A 223 -11.44 3.45 -7.96
N VAL A 224 -10.17 3.68 -7.69
CA VAL A 224 -9.72 4.68 -6.72
C VAL A 224 -8.71 5.63 -7.38
N VAL A 225 -8.71 6.89 -6.98
CA VAL A 225 -7.69 7.87 -7.38
C VAL A 225 -6.73 8.05 -6.21
N HIS A 226 -5.43 8.00 -6.43
CA HIS A 226 -4.41 8.04 -5.39
C HIS A 226 -3.41 9.18 -5.58
N GLU A 227 -3.41 10.15 -4.68
CA GLU A 227 -2.41 11.22 -4.63
C GLU A 227 -1.12 10.73 -3.97
N GLN A 228 -0.25 10.09 -4.74
CA GLN A 228 0.94 9.44 -4.21
C GLN A 228 1.93 10.36 -3.49
N GLY A 229 2.48 9.87 -2.37
CA GLY A 229 3.74 10.36 -1.82
C GLY A 229 3.65 11.57 -0.90
N ARG A 230 2.49 11.97 -0.38
CA ARG A 230 2.39 13.09 0.59
C ARG A 230 3.23 12.82 1.84
N SER A 231 3.05 11.69 2.49
CA SER A 231 3.75 11.32 3.74
C SER A 231 5.22 10.95 3.51
N THR A 232 5.54 10.26 2.41
CA THR A 232 6.88 9.72 2.15
C THR A 232 7.90 10.78 1.70
N ARG A 233 7.45 11.87 1.09
CA ARG A 233 8.31 12.97 0.64
C ARG A 233 9.00 13.73 1.79
N ARG A 234 8.46 13.68 3.01
CA ARG A 234 9.02 14.40 4.18
C ARG A 234 10.31 13.76 4.70
N HIS A 235 10.48 12.45 4.57
CA HIS A 235 11.63 11.71 5.11
C HIS A 235 12.29 10.76 4.10
N PRO A 236 12.83 11.27 2.98
CA PRO A 236 13.28 10.43 1.86
C PRO A 236 14.35 9.41 2.24
N VAL A 237 15.32 9.79 3.09
CA VAL A 237 16.39 8.87 3.53
C VAL A 237 15.83 7.74 4.39
N ARG A 238 14.93 8.06 5.35
CA ARG A 238 14.27 7.05 6.20
C ARG A 238 13.46 6.07 5.35
N MET A 239 12.76 6.56 4.31
CA MET A 239 11.99 5.71 3.41
C MET A 239 12.85 4.80 2.55
N VAL A 240 14.00 5.29 2.08
CA VAL A 240 15.00 4.46 1.38
C VAL A 240 15.49 3.32 2.28
N VAL A 241 15.86 3.62 3.52
CA VAL A 241 16.31 2.60 4.49
C VAL A 241 15.19 1.61 4.80
N ALA A 242 13.96 2.08 5.03
CA ALA A 242 12.80 1.23 5.28
C ALA A 242 12.56 0.25 4.12
N HIS A 243 12.59 0.74 2.87
CA HIS A 243 12.42 -0.10 1.68
C HIS A 243 13.48 -1.21 1.56
N HIS A 244 14.76 -0.89 1.83
CA HIS A 244 15.81 -1.91 1.72
C HIS A 244 15.77 -2.91 2.88
N ARG A 245 15.41 -2.47 4.10
CA ARG A 245 15.15 -3.38 5.24
C ARG A 245 13.97 -4.30 4.97
N ALA A 246 12.86 -3.77 4.44
CA ALA A 246 11.71 -4.56 4.04
C ALA A 246 12.06 -5.59 2.97
N SER A 247 12.86 -5.20 1.96
CA SER A 247 13.34 -6.11 0.91
C SER A 247 14.17 -7.27 1.49
N LEU A 248 15.09 -6.98 2.41
CA LEU A 248 15.89 -8.01 3.07
C LEU A 248 15.03 -8.94 3.93
N ARG A 249 14.06 -8.39 4.70
CA ARG A 249 13.11 -9.17 5.48
C ARG A 249 12.30 -10.11 4.59
N PHE A 250 11.79 -9.60 3.46
CA PHE A 250 11.02 -10.40 2.51
C PHE A 250 11.84 -11.54 1.91
N CYS A 251 13.09 -11.28 1.52
CA CYS A 251 14.01 -12.32 1.07
C CYS A 251 14.27 -13.37 2.17
N ALA A 252 14.53 -12.94 3.41
CA ALA A 252 14.80 -13.82 4.53
C ALA A 252 13.63 -14.75 4.87
N ARG A 253 12.40 -14.28 4.73
CA ARG A 253 11.18 -15.10 4.91
C ARG A 253 10.93 -16.07 3.77
N ARG A 254 11.32 -15.71 2.58
CA ARG A 254 11.02 -16.45 1.36
C ARG A 254 12.05 -17.51 1.00
N TRP A 255 13.32 -17.26 1.36
CA TRP A 255 14.41 -18.12 0.99
C TRP A 255 14.68 -19.18 2.06
N HIS A 256 14.58 -20.45 1.65
CA HIS A 256 14.80 -21.61 2.50
C HIS A 256 15.90 -22.51 1.89
N GLY A 257 16.46 -23.43 2.68
CA GLY A 257 17.53 -24.35 2.26
C GLY A 257 18.74 -23.59 1.71
N VAL A 258 19.31 -24.07 0.62
CA VAL A 258 20.52 -23.49 -0.01
C VAL A 258 20.33 -22.03 -0.45
N ARG A 259 19.10 -21.59 -0.74
CA ARG A 259 18.82 -20.18 -1.11
C ARG A 259 19.08 -19.21 0.04
N ARG A 260 19.12 -19.68 1.30
CA ARG A 260 19.49 -18.84 2.44
C ARG A 260 20.92 -18.30 2.34
N LEU A 261 21.81 -19.00 1.65
CA LEU A 261 23.17 -18.51 1.39
C LEU A 261 23.19 -17.22 0.57
N LEU A 262 22.14 -16.96 -0.23
CA LEU A 262 21.98 -15.73 -0.99
C LEU A 262 21.61 -14.51 -0.12
N LEU A 263 21.25 -14.69 1.16
CA LEU A 263 20.92 -13.59 2.06
C LEU A 263 22.11 -12.68 2.32
N VAL A 264 23.32 -13.24 2.42
CA VAL A 264 24.52 -12.44 2.68
C VAL A 264 24.83 -11.52 1.49
N PRO A 265 25.00 -12.02 0.24
CA PRO A 265 25.21 -11.13 -0.90
C PRO A 265 24.02 -10.18 -1.14
N ALA A 266 22.78 -10.60 -0.89
CA ALA A 266 21.63 -9.71 -0.97
C ALA A 266 21.69 -8.58 0.08
N ALA A 267 22.07 -8.87 1.33
CA ALA A 267 22.23 -7.86 2.38
C ALA A 267 23.33 -6.84 2.02
N VAL A 268 24.48 -7.31 1.53
CA VAL A 268 25.56 -6.44 1.07
C VAL A 268 25.10 -5.55 -0.09
N PHE A 269 24.47 -6.14 -1.11
CA PHE A 269 23.97 -5.40 -2.28
C PHE A 269 22.92 -4.35 -1.88
N LEU A 270 21.93 -4.72 -1.06
CA LEU A 270 20.90 -3.83 -0.58
C LEU A 270 21.48 -2.74 0.34
N GLY A 271 22.47 -3.07 1.17
CA GLY A 271 23.19 -2.11 2.04
C GLY A 271 23.94 -1.05 1.23
N ILE A 272 24.68 -1.46 0.20
CA ILE A 272 25.38 -0.54 -0.72
C ILE A 272 24.37 0.38 -1.44
N ARG A 273 23.29 -0.20 -1.96
CA ARG A 273 22.24 0.58 -2.63
C ARG A 273 21.55 1.57 -1.68
N ALA A 274 21.25 1.15 -0.45
CA ALA A 274 20.65 2.01 0.56
C ALA A 274 21.58 3.18 0.89
N GLY A 275 22.87 2.93 1.09
CA GLY A 275 23.89 3.94 1.33
C GLY A 275 24.00 4.94 0.18
N ALA A 276 24.12 4.46 -1.05
CA ALA A 276 24.19 5.31 -2.24
C ALA A 276 22.92 6.17 -2.44
N ALA A 277 21.72 5.58 -2.23
CA ALA A 277 20.47 6.30 -2.35
C ALA A 277 20.27 7.33 -1.22
N ALA A 278 20.66 6.99 0.02
CA ALA A 278 20.60 7.89 1.16
C ALA A 278 21.55 9.09 0.97
N LEU A 279 22.78 8.83 0.48
CA LEU A 279 23.74 9.89 0.17
C LEU A 279 23.21 10.82 -0.94
N GLY A 280 22.66 10.25 -2.01
CA GLY A 280 22.04 11.03 -3.08
C GLY A 280 20.88 11.90 -2.60
N ALA A 281 20.00 11.37 -1.73
CA ALA A 281 18.91 12.10 -1.13
C ALA A 281 19.42 13.24 -0.19
N ALA A 282 20.44 12.98 0.61
CA ALA A 282 21.04 13.96 1.50
C ALA A 282 21.72 15.11 0.74
N LEU A 283 22.46 14.79 -0.33
CA LEU A 283 23.09 15.79 -1.21
C LEU A 283 22.05 16.64 -1.94
N GLY A 284 20.97 16.01 -2.45
CA GLY A 284 19.86 16.72 -3.09
C GLY A 284 19.15 17.69 -2.14
N ALA A 285 18.93 17.27 -0.89
CA ALA A 285 18.34 18.12 0.16
C ALA A 285 19.24 19.32 0.50
N ARG A 286 20.57 19.12 0.58
CA ARG A 286 21.55 20.22 0.82
C ARG A 286 21.55 21.21 -0.34
N ARG A 287 21.49 20.76 -1.61
CA ARG A 287 21.42 21.64 -2.77
C ARG A 287 20.16 22.52 -2.77
N ARG A 288 19.00 21.94 -2.43
CA ARG A 288 17.73 22.70 -2.32
C ARG A 288 17.76 23.76 -1.22
N ARG A 289 18.42 23.50 -0.10
CA ARG A 289 18.59 24.47 0.98
C ARG A 289 19.56 25.60 0.64
N ARG A 290 20.55 25.37 -0.25
CA ARG A 290 21.52 26.38 -0.70
C ARG A 290 21.04 27.22 -1.89
N GLY A 291 20.11 26.69 -2.70
CA GLY A 291 19.40 27.43 -3.75
C GLY A 291 18.12 28.02 -3.18
N GLY A 292 18.22 29.01 -2.32
CA GLY A 292 17.09 29.81 -1.84
C GLY A 292 16.34 30.47 -3.01
N PRO A 293 15.08 30.96 -2.81
CA PRO A 293 14.30 31.56 -3.89
C PRO A 293 15.07 32.75 -4.46
N PRO A 294 15.01 32.97 -5.80
CA PRO A 294 15.59 34.17 -6.40
C PRO A 294 14.92 35.37 -5.73
N GLY A 295 15.74 36.24 -5.16
CA GLY A 295 15.28 37.40 -4.42
C GLY A 295 14.33 38.25 -5.22
N SER A 296 13.23 38.61 -4.60
CA SER A 296 12.43 39.77 -4.98
C SER A 296 13.32 41.00 -4.97
N ARG A 297 13.68 41.48 -6.13
CA ARG A 297 14.04 42.90 -6.34
C ARG A 297 12.93 43.56 -7.13
#